data_7669d7c4c3a4bf8d26d3b6f8d9b70f52
#
_entry.id   7669d7c4c3a4bf8d26d3b6f8d9b70f52
#
_cell.length_a   1.000
_cell.length_b   1.000
_cell.length_c   1.000
_cell.angle_alpha   90.00
_cell.angle_beta   90.00
_cell.angle_gamma   90.00
#
_symmetry.space_group_name_H-M   'P 1'
#
loop_
_entity.id
_entity.type
_entity.pdbx_description
1 polymer ?
#
loop_
_entity_poly.entity_id
_entity_poly.type
_entity_poly.pdbx_seq_one_letter_code
_entity_poly.pdbx_strand_id
1 'polypeptide(L)'
;IVVFDTGLTIDIPCGFRLNGKLISKFLSTGLLATDFCVDENKKLKIRVINLGQISLVIIKHMEVIAEIWFEPCYSIELGEV
;
A
#
# COMPACT_ATOMS: atom_id res chain seq x y z
N ILE A 1 14.22 1.69 0.76
CA ILE A 1 12.84 1.27 0.40
C ILE A 1 12.74 -0.23 0.54
N VAL A 2 11.75 -0.68 1.25
CA VAL A 2 11.47 -2.11 1.45
C VAL A 2 10.12 -2.42 0.83
N VAL A 3 10.04 -3.55 0.13
CA VAL A 3 8.78 -4.05 -0.41
C VAL A 3 8.30 -5.20 0.47
N PHE A 4 7.11 -5.04 1.06
CA PHE A 4 6.47 -6.12 1.80
C PHE A 4 5.54 -6.90 0.88
N ASP A 5 5.74 -8.20 0.81
CA ASP A 5 4.76 -9.11 0.21
C ASP A 5 3.80 -9.56 1.31
N THR A 6 2.55 -9.15 1.21
CA THR A 6 1.55 -9.49 2.24
C THR A 6 1.07 -10.94 2.17
N GLY A 7 1.33 -11.61 1.06
CA GLY A 7 0.79 -12.94 0.80
C GLY A 7 -0.70 -12.97 0.43
N LEU A 8 -1.35 -11.80 0.43
CA LEU A 8 -2.76 -11.69 0.08
C LEU A 8 -2.95 -11.57 -1.43
N THR A 9 -4.04 -12.14 -1.92
CA THR A 9 -4.46 -12.00 -3.30
C THR A 9 -5.62 -11.02 -3.37
N ILE A 10 -5.52 -10.02 -4.24
CA ILE A 10 -6.51 -8.95 -4.38
C ILE A 10 -6.95 -8.86 -5.83
N ASP A 11 -8.26 -8.91 -6.05
CA ASP A 11 -8.89 -8.58 -7.32
C ASP A 11 -9.44 -7.16 -7.26
N ILE A 12 -8.85 -6.25 -8.03
CA ILE A 12 -9.34 -4.88 -8.10
C ILE A 12 -10.51 -4.84 -9.07
N PRO A 13 -11.72 -4.41 -8.63
CA PRO A 13 -12.85 -4.30 -9.54
C PRO A 13 -12.57 -3.32 -10.68
N CYS A 14 -13.15 -3.59 -11.84
CA CYS A 14 -13.04 -2.69 -12.99
C CYS A 14 -13.58 -1.30 -12.64
N GLY A 15 -12.83 -0.26 -12.98
CA GLY A 15 -13.18 1.12 -12.65
C GLY A 15 -12.78 1.57 -11.26
N PHE A 16 -12.06 0.73 -10.51
CA PHE A 16 -11.56 1.08 -9.18
C PHE A 16 -10.04 0.98 -9.14
N ARG A 17 -9.45 1.66 -8.19
CA ARG A 17 -8.04 1.54 -7.85
C ARG A 17 -7.90 1.19 -6.38
N LEU A 18 -6.80 0.54 -6.05
CA LEU A 18 -6.45 0.23 -4.68
C LEU A 18 -5.74 1.42 -4.04
N ASN A 19 -6.13 1.73 -2.82
CA ASN A 19 -5.42 2.68 -1.99
C ASN A 19 -5.31 2.13 -0.56
N GLY A 20 -4.45 2.73 0.24
CA GLY A 20 -4.26 2.27 1.59
C GLY A 20 -3.41 3.21 2.43
N LYS A 21 -3.30 2.87 3.69
CA LYS A 21 -2.43 3.56 4.64
C LYS A 21 -1.95 2.58 5.70
N LEU A 22 -0.77 2.83 6.25
CA LEU A 22 -0.30 2.11 7.42
C LEU A 22 -1.13 2.50 8.65
N ILE A 23 -1.29 1.57 9.58
CA ILE A 23 -1.95 1.89 10.86
C ILE A 23 -1.05 2.83 11.68
N SER A 24 -1.67 3.61 12.57
CA SER A 24 -1.00 4.67 13.32
C SER A 24 0.21 4.19 14.13
N LYS A 25 0.20 2.94 14.60
CA LYS A 25 1.33 2.35 15.29
C LYS A 25 2.63 2.44 14.49
N PHE A 26 2.56 2.13 13.19
CA PHE A 26 3.73 2.17 12.31
C PHE A 26 4.04 3.57 11.81
N LEU A 27 3.03 4.39 11.59
CA LEU A 27 3.23 5.79 11.24
C LEU A 27 3.97 6.54 12.33
N SER A 28 3.67 6.26 13.60
CA SER A 28 4.34 6.90 14.74
C SER A 28 5.81 6.49 14.87
N THR A 29 6.22 5.37 14.29
CA THR A 29 7.63 4.97 14.25
C THR A 29 8.41 5.60 13.10
N GLY A 30 7.75 6.36 12.24
CA GLY A 30 8.35 6.98 11.07
C GLY A 30 8.30 6.14 9.80
N LEU A 31 7.59 5.03 9.81
CA LEU A 31 7.32 4.27 8.59
C LEU A 31 6.26 4.98 7.75
N LEU A 32 6.49 5.03 6.46
CA LEU A 32 5.56 5.60 5.50
C LEU A 32 5.39 4.63 4.34
N ALA A 33 4.14 4.28 4.04
CA ALA A 33 3.85 3.54 2.82
C ALA A 33 3.84 4.50 1.64
N THR A 34 4.69 4.22 0.66
CA THR A 34 4.77 5.04 -0.55
C THR A 34 3.85 4.51 -1.64
N ASP A 35 3.48 3.24 -1.57
CA ASP A 35 2.68 2.62 -2.61
C ASP A 35 2.05 1.33 -2.11
N PHE A 36 0.80 1.10 -2.53
CA PHE A 36 0.07 -0.15 -2.36
C PHE A 36 -0.19 -0.67 -3.77
N CYS A 37 0.45 -1.76 -4.15
CA CYS A 37 0.34 -2.27 -5.50
C CYS A 37 -0.03 -3.75 -5.54
N VAL A 38 -0.63 -4.14 -6.64
CA VAL A 38 -0.96 -5.53 -6.93
C VAL A 38 -0.15 -5.93 -8.14
N ASP A 39 0.62 -7.01 -8.02
CA ASP A 39 1.45 -7.49 -9.10
C ASP A 39 0.65 -8.28 -10.15
N GLU A 40 1.33 -8.79 -11.16
CA GLU A 40 0.71 -9.58 -12.23
C GLU A 40 0.04 -10.87 -11.73
N ASN A 41 0.46 -11.38 -10.57
CA ASN A 41 -0.12 -12.54 -9.91
C ASN A 41 -1.21 -12.16 -8.91
N LYS A 42 -1.68 -10.90 -8.94
CA LYS A 42 -2.70 -10.36 -8.03
C LYS A 42 -2.28 -10.37 -6.57
N LYS A 43 -0.98 -10.38 -6.30
CA LYS A 43 -0.44 -10.33 -4.94
C LYS A 43 -0.29 -8.89 -4.48
N LEU A 44 -0.82 -8.60 -3.30
CA LEU A 44 -0.70 -7.28 -2.68
C LEU A 44 0.70 -7.08 -2.11
N LYS A 45 1.34 -6.01 -2.54
CA LYS A 45 2.65 -5.58 -2.04
C LYS A 45 2.58 -4.15 -1.56
N ILE A 46 3.31 -3.87 -0.50
CA ILE A 46 3.37 -2.54 0.10
C ILE A 46 4.81 -2.07 0.07
N ARG A 47 5.06 -0.93 -0.55
CA ARG A 47 6.37 -0.28 -0.52
C ARG A 47 6.41 0.66 0.67
N VAL A 48 7.45 0.52 1.47
CA VAL A 48 7.60 1.26 2.72
C VAL A 48 8.97 1.90 2.78
N ILE A 49 9.00 3.13 3.26
CA ILE A 49 10.22 3.85 3.56
C ILE A 49 10.26 4.17 5.06
N ASN A 50 11.42 4.02 5.69
CA ASN A 50 11.61 4.38 7.09
C ASN A 50 12.27 5.75 7.17
N LEU A 51 11.49 6.76 7.57
CA LEU A 51 11.94 8.13 7.77
C LEU A 51 12.21 8.43 9.25
N GLY A 52 11.98 7.48 10.13
CA GLY A 52 12.17 7.65 11.56
C GLY A 52 13.63 7.57 11.98
N GLN A 53 13.87 7.88 13.24
CA GLN A 53 15.19 7.78 13.84
C GLN A 53 15.53 6.36 14.29
N ILE A 54 14.53 5.47 14.27
CA ILE A 54 14.72 4.06 14.62
C ILE A 54 15.22 3.32 13.40
N SER A 55 16.38 2.68 13.52
CA SER A 55 17.01 1.99 12.40
C SER A 55 16.36 0.63 12.08
N LEU A 56 15.54 0.10 12.97
CA LEU A 56 14.90 -1.20 12.82
C LEU A 56 13.48 -1.15 13.34
N VAL A 57 12.54 -1.58 12.52
CA VAL A 57 11.14 -1.80 12.91
C VAL A 57 10.81 -3.26 12.66
N ILE A 58 10.32 -3.92 13.70
CA ILE A 58 9.96 -5.34 13.64
C ILE A 58 8.45 -5.46 13.41
N ILE A 59 8.08 -6.17 12.36
CA ILE A 59 6.69 -6.51 12.06
C ILE A 59 6.51 -7.99 12.34
N LYS A 60 5.63 -8.31 13.27
CA LYS A 60 5.35 -9.69 13.65
C LYS A 60 4.44 -10.37 12.64
N HIS A 61 4.57 -11.68 12.53
CA HIS A 61 3.66 -12.48 11.72
C HIS A 61 2.21 -12.28 12.17
N MET A 62 1.28 -12.17 11.22
CA MET A 62 -0.16 -11.94 11.46
C MET A 62 -0.49 -10.61 12.13
N GLU A 63 0.43 -9.68 12.21
CA GLU A 63 0.16 -8.35 12.73
C GLU A 63 -0.59 -7.50 11.71
N VAL A 64 -1.58 -6.74 12.17
CA VAL A 64 -2.26 -5.77 11.31
C VAL A 64 -1.32 -4.60 11.07
N ILE A 65 -1.00 -4.32 9.81
CA ILE A 65 -0.04 -3.28 9.44
C ILE A 65 -0.67 -2.13 8.67
N ALA A 66 -1.79 -2.37 7.99
CA ALA A 66 -2.36 -1.38 7.08
C ALA A 66 -3.86 -1.57 6.93
N GLU A 67 -4.51 -0.52 6.46
CA GLU A 67 -5.87 -0.55 5.97
C GLU A 67 -5.83 -0.29 4.47
N ILE A 68 -6.64 -1.01 3.71
CA ILE A 68 -6.77 -0.81 2.27
C ILE A 68 -8.23 -0.61 1.90
N TRP A 69 -8.47 0.09 0.80
CA TRP A 69 -9.81 0.30 0.25
C TRP A 69 -9.75 0.49 -1.25
N PHE A 70 -10.91 0.39 -1.90
CA PHE A 70 -11.03 0.68 -3.31
C PHE A 70 -11.62 2.06 -3.51
N GLU A 71 -11.04 2.82 -4.41
CA GLU A 71 -11.54 4.14 -4.80
C GLU A 71 -12.01 4.08 -6.26
N PRO A 72 -13.12 4.75 -6.60
CA PRO A 72 -13.49 4.90 -8.00
C PRO A 72 -12.38 5.58 -8.80
N CYS A 73 -12.09 5.04 -9.96
CA CYS A 73 -11.08 5.58 -10.85
C CYS A 73 -11.79 6.29 -12.00
N TYR A 74 -11.71 7.62 -12.02
CA TYR A 74 -12.29 8.42 -13.08
C TYR A 74 -11.21 8.77 -14.09
N SER A 75 -11.48 8.42 -15.34
CA SER A 75 -10.61 8.79 -16.44
C SER A 75 -11.14 10.06 -17.09
N ILE A 76 -10.33 11.09 -17.12
CA ILE A 76 -10.63 12.33 -17.84
C ILE A 76 -9.76 12.32 -19.10
N GLU A 77 -10.40 12.19 -20.25
CA GLU A 77 -9.69 12.36 -21.51
C GLU A 77 -9.63 13.83 -21.85
N LEU A 78 -8.41 14.33 -21.93
CA LEU A 78 -8.19 15.68 -22.44
C LEU A 78 -8.14 15.57 -23.95
N GLY A 79 -9.20 16.03 -24.60
CA GLY A 79 -9.25 16.08 -26.03
C GLY A 79 -8.19 16.99 -26.62
N GLU A 80 -7.79 16.73 -27.85
CA GLU A 80 -6.91 17.62 -28.58
C GLU A 80 -7.62 18.94 -28.83
N VAL A 81 -6.90 20.00 -28.66
CA VAL A 81 -7.40 21.34 -28.89
C VAL A 81 -6.92 21.84 -30.23
#